data_9f39743bd8ecac1d78fb83312c3c8297
#
_entry.id   9f39743bd8ecac1d78fb83312c3c8297
#
_cell.length_a   1.000
_cell.length_b   1.000
_cell.length_c   1.000
_cell.angle_alpha   90.00
_cell.angle_beta   90.00
_cell.angle_gamma   90.00
#
_symmetry.space_group_name_H-M   'P 1'
#
loop_
_entity.id
_entity.type
_entity.pdbx_description
1 polymer ?
#
loop_
_entity_poly.entity_id
_entity_poly.type
_entity_poly.pdbx_seq_one_letter_code
_entity_poly.pdbx_strand_id
1 'polypeptide(L)'
;YRWLNRKANAVKATMFSFIVAQHDQATRWLGTLPFVDKQRIAFYGLSYGGQTAMRVPAIIVAYCLSICAGDFGDWARKIADTHYEGSFVNTMEWEMPFFNMGNTFNYAEMSYLIFPRPFMVERGHHDLVQPPEWVNYEYGKVRYFYDQFGLSEHTEIEQFNGGHSMRGEGTFRFLRKHLRWK
;
A
#
# COMPACT_ATOMS: atom_id res chain seq x y z
N TYR A 1 6.47 6.12 -17.35
CA TYR A 1 5.73 6.76 -16.24
C TYR A 1 5.79 8.28 -16.31
N ARG A 2 6.97 8.90 -16.41
CA ARG A 2 7.19 10.36 -16.35
C ARG A 2 6.32 11.14 -17.33
N TRP A 3 6.30 10.73 -18.59
CA TRP A 3 5.54 11.41 -19.64
C TRP A 3 4.03 11.35 -19.42
N LEU A 4 3.54 10.18 -18.97
CA LEU A 4 2.13 9.98 -18.69
C LEU A 4 1.70 10.81 -17.48
N ASN A 5 2.49 10.78 -16.41
CA ASN A 5 2.21 11.52 -15.18
C ASN A 5 2.24 13.04 -15.42
N ARG A 6 3.20 13.54 -16.20
CA ARG A 6 3.26 14.98 -16.57
C ARG A 6 2.03 15.44 -17.35
N LYS A 7 1.53 14.61 -18.28
CA LYS A 7 0.27 14.91 -18.99
C LYS A 7 -0.93 14.83 -18.06
N ALA A 8 -0.96 13.83 -17.20
CA ALA A 8 -2.03 13.63 -16.22
C ALA A 8 -2.15 14.80 -15.24
N ASN A 9 -1.03 15.30 -14.72
CA ASN A 9 -1.01 16.42 -13.76
C ASN A 9 -1.71 17.68 -14.30
N ALA A 10 -1.62 17.95 -15.59
CA ALA A 10 -2.30 19.09 -16.22
C ALA A 10 -3.83 19.02 -16.12
N VAL A 11 -4.38 17.83 -15.93
CA VAL A 11 -5.83 17.58 -15.76
C VAL A 11 -6.18 17.03 -14.39
N LYS A 12 -5.33 17.30 -13.38
CA LYS A 12 -5.49 16.83 -11.98
C LYS A 12 -5.55 15.30 -11.85
N ALA A 13 -4.90 14.58 -12.73
CA ALA A 13 -4.75 13.13 -12.69
C ALA A 13 -3.29 12.74 -12.40
N THR A 14 -3.06 11.48 -12.09
CA THR A 14 -1.74 10.88 -11.82
C THR A 14 -1.63 9.53 -12.51
N MET A 15 -0.48 8.88 -12.39
CA MET A 15 -0.34 7.47 -12.82
C MET A 15 -1.39 6.56 -12.17
N PHE A 16 -1.74 6.81 -10.90
CA PHE A 16 -2.75 6.01 -10.22
C PHE A 16 -4.16 6.18 -10.77
N SER A 17 -4.47 7.27 -11.46
CA SER A 17 -5.74 7.40 -12.18
C SER A 17 -5.91 6.32 -13.26
N PHE A 18 -4.81 5.90 -13.90
CA PHE A 18 -4.81 4.80 -14.87
C PHE A 18 -4.73 3.43 -14.18
N ILE A 19 -3.87 3.30 -13.17
CA ILE A 19 -3.67 2.04 -12.44
C ILE A 19 -4.97 1.59 -11.77
N VAL A 20 -5.71 2.50 -11.13
CA VAL A 20 -7.01 2.19 -10.52
C VAL A 20 -7.99 1.66 -11.56
N ALA A 21 -8.10 2.30 -12.72
CA ALA A 21 -8.98 1.83 -13.80
C ALA A 21 -8.57 0.44 -14.33
N GLN A 22 -7.26 0.18 -14.46
CA GLN A 22 -6.76 -1.13 -14.86
C GLN A 22 -7.11 -2.21 -13.83
N HIS A 23 -6.97 -1.92 -12.55
CA HIS A 23 -7.31 -2.85 -11.46
C HIS A 23 -8.82 -3.10 -11.36
N ASP A 24 -9.65 -2.09 -11.61
CA ASP A 24 -11.10 -2.28 -11.69
C ASP A 24 -11.45 -3.28 -12.80
N GLN A 25 -10.88 -3.11 -13.99
CA GLN A 25 -11.08 -4.04 -15.11
C GLN A 25 -10.53 -5.45 -14.78
N ALA A 26 -9.35 -5.52 -14.19
CA ALA A 26 -8.72 -6.79 -13.84
C ALA A 26 -9.55 -7.57 -12.80
N THR A 27 -10.04 -6.90 -11.75
CA THR A 27 -10.87 -7.56 -10.72
C THR A 27 -12.23 -7.99 -11.25
N ARG A 28 -12.86 -7.20 -12.15
CA ARG A 28 -14.08 -7.60 -12.85
C ARG A 28 -13.84 -8.83 -13.70
N TRP A 29 -12.77 -8.83 -14.50
CA TRP A 29 -12.41 -9.98 -15.33
C TRP A 29 -12.11 -11.21 -14.47
N LEU A 30 -11.31 -11.11 -13.42
CA LEU A 30 -11.06 -12.23 -12.51
C LEU A 30 -12.35 -12.81 -11.96
N GLY A 31 -13.32 -11.96 -11.59
CA GLY A 31 -14.61 -12.37 -11.08
C GLY A 31 -15.49 -13.14 -12.10
N THR A 32 -15.14 -13.15 -13.38
CA THR A 32 -15.83 -13.96 -14.42
C THR A 32 -15.24 -15.37 -14.58
N LEU A 33 -14.05 -15.61 -14.02
CA LEU A 33 -13.37 -16.89 -14.18
C LEU A 33 -13.99 -17.93 -13.25
N PRO A 34 -14.35 -19.12 -13.74
CA PRO A 34 -15.10 -20.12 -12.96
C PRO A 34 -14.32 -20.73 -11.80
N PHE A 35 -12.99 -20.59 -11.78
CA PHE A 35 -12.10 -21.09 -10.74
C PHE A 35 -11.67 -20.00 -9.75
N VAL A 36 -12.15 -18.76 -9.90
CA VAL A 36 -11.84 -17.63 -9.02
C VAL A 36 -12.99 -17.37 -8.06
N ASP A 37 -12.69 -17.38 -6.78
CA ASP A 37 -13.63 -16.86 -5.78
C ASP A 37 -13.57 -15.34 -5.75
N LYS A 38 -14.55 -14.69 -6.35
CA LYS A 38 -14.64 -13.24 -6.46
C LYS A 38 -14.74 -12.51 -5.11
N GLN A 39 -15.07 -13.21 -4.03
CA GLN A 39 -15.13 -12.64 -2.69
C GLN A 39 -13.79 -12.73 -1.95
N ARG A 40 -12.83 -13.46 -2.51
CA ARG A 40 -11.51 -13.70 -1.91
C ARG A 40 -10.35 -13.28 -2.82
N ILE A 41 -10.50 -12.15 -3.49
CA ILE A 41 -9.43 -11.54 -4.28
C ILE A 41 -8.63 -10.61 -3.35
N ALA A 42 -7.38 -10.95 -3.09
CA ALA A 42 -6.45 -10.13 -2.30
C ALA A 42 -5.43 -9.43 -3.19
N PHE A 43 -4.81 -8.36 -2.67
CA PHE A 43 -3.69 -7.71 -3.34
C PHE A 43 -2.45 -7.74 -2.45
N TYR A 44 -1.33 -8.13 -3.01
CA TYR A 44 -0.01 -8.13 -2.37
C TYR A 44 1.01 -7.56 -3.35
N GLY A 45 1.72 -6.51 -2.96
CA GLY A 45 2.68 -5.86 -3.84
C GLY A 45 3.89 -5.29 -3.10
N LEU A 46 5.06 -5.35 -3.75
CA LEU A 46 6.32 -4.80 -3.28
C LEU A 46 6.62 -3.47 -3.98
N SER A 47 7.20 -2.50 -3.25
CA SER A 47 7.70 -1.25 -3.80
C SER A 47 6.59 -0.45 -4.47
N TYR A 48 6.64 -0.20 -5.77
CA TYR A 48 5.52 0.39 -6.51
C TYR A 48 4.23 -0.45 -6.40
N GLY A 49 4.36 -1.78 -6.27
CA GLY A 49 3.25 -2.66 -5.90
C GLY A 49 2.76 -2.42 -4.47
N GLY A 50 3.64 -2.06 -3.54
CA GLY A 50 3.28 -1.61 -2.19
C GLY A 50 2.49 -0.31 -2.21
N GLN A 51 2.90 0.67 -3.01
CA GLN A 51 2.11 1.88 -3.26
C GLN A 51 0.72 1.55 -3.84
N THR A 52 0.68 0.60 -4.76
CA THR A 52 -0.58 0.12 -5.34
C THR A 52 -1.46 -0.52 -4.26
N ALA A 53 -0.88 -1.32 -3.36
CA ALA A 53 -1.58 -1.95 -2.23
C ALA A 53 -2.19 -0.93 -1.26
N MET A 54 -1.62 0.26 -1.15
CA MET A 54 -2.16 1.35 -0.33
C MET A 54 -3.30 2.10 -1.03
N ARG A 55 -3.19 2.33 -2.32
CA ARG A 55 -4.09 3.25 -3.07
C ARG A 55 -5.26 2.54 -3.73
N VAL A 56 -4.98 1.43 -4.39
CA VAL A 56 -6.00 0.75 -5.20
C VAL A 56 -7.07 0.08 -4.34
N PRO A 57 -6.74 -0.75 -3.31
CA PRO A 57 -7.77 -1.33 -2.43
C PRO A 57 -8.56 -0.29 -1.61
N ALA A 58 -7.99 0.89 -1.37
CA ALA A 58 -8.73 2.00 -0.76
C ALA A 58 -9.93 2.44 -1.63
N ILE A 59 -9.87 2.25 -2.94
CA ILE A 59 -10.88 2.65 -3.91
C ILE A 59 -11.65 1.44 -4.46
N ILE A 60 -10.92 0.35 -4.79
CA ILE A 60 -11.50 -0.87 -5.38
C ILE A 60 -11.85 -1.86 -4.27
N VAL A 61 -13.12 -1.86 -3.87
CA VAL A 61 -13.64 -2.70 -2.78
C VAL A 61 -13.69 -4.20 -3.10
N ALA A 62 -13.48 -4.57 -4.37
CA ALA A 62 -13.37 -5.97 -4.79
C ALA A 62 -12.15 -6.70 -4.17
N TYR A 63 -11.11 -5.96 -3.78
CA TYR A 63 -10.03 -6.53 -2.99
C TYR A 63 -10.46 -6.70 -1.53
N CYS A 64 -10.58 -7.94 -1.08
CA CYS A 64 -11.00 -8.26 0.28
C CYS A 64 -9.90 -8.11 1.34
N LEU A 65 -8.64 -7.97 0.90
CA LEU A 65 -7.45 -7.85 1.75
C LEU A 65 -6.33 -7.15 0.98
N SER A 66 -5.50 -6.38 1.67
CA SER A 66 -4.33 -5.71 1.07
C SER A 66 -3.07 -5.90 1.89
N ILE A 67 -1.93 -6.12 1.20
CA ILE A 67 -0.61 -6.25 1.81
C ILE A 67 0.37 -5.33 1.10
N CYS A 68 0.90 -4.35 1.85
CA CYS A 68 1.89 -3.40 1.39
C CYS A 68 3.29 -3.85 1.80
N ALA A 69 4.10 -4.27 0.85
CA ALA A 69 5.49 -4.64 1.07
C ALA A 69 6.44 -3.53 0.60
N GLY A 70 7.42 -3.18 1.44
CA GLY A 70 8.56 -2.33 1.11
C GLY A 70 8.24 -0.89 0.66
N ASP A 71 7.07 -0.35 1.01
CA ASP A 71 6.72 1.04 0.66
C ASP A 71 6.05 1.80 1.81
N PHE A 72 5.41 1.11 2.76
CA PHE A 72 4.66 1.75 3.83
C PHE A 72 5.53 2.65 4.72
N GLY A 73 5.01 3.83 5.08
CA GLY A 73 5.68 4.77 6.01
C GLY A 73 5.05 6.16 6.01
N ASP A 74 5.85 7.18 6.32
CA ASP A 74 5.40 8.58 6.34
C ASP A 74 5.52 9.20 4.94
N TRP A 75 4.42 9.21 4.20
CA TRP A 75 4.36 9.75 2.85
C TRP A 75 4.67 11.25 2.81
N ALA A 76 4.20 12.03 3.78
CA ALA A 76 4.41 13.46 3.80
C ALA A 76 5.90 13.80 3.95
N ARG A 77 6.61 13.10 4.84
CA ARG A 77 8.06 13.21 4.97
C ARG A 77 8.79 12.69 3.74
N LYS A 78 8.36 11.56 3.18
CA LYS A 78 8.96 10.98 1.97
C LYS A 78 8.95 11.95 0.79
N ILE A 79 7.95 12.81 0.70
CA ILE A 79 7.87 13.84 -0.35
C ILE A 79 8.73 15.07 -0.04
N ALA A 80 8.83 15.48 1.24
CA ALA A 80 9.29 16.81 1.59
C ALA A 80 10.64 16.86 2.34
N ASP A 81 11.11 15.75 2.89
CA ASP A 81 12.34 15.70 3.68
C ASP A 81 13.57 15.92 2.80
N THR A 82 14.36 16.95 3.11
CA THR A 82 15.57 17.32 2.36
C THR A 82 16.84 16.66 2.90
N HIS A 83 16.78 15.98 4.04
CA HIS A 83 17.93 15.37 4.71
C HIS A 83 18.00 13.85 4.45
N TYR A 84 16.87 13.22 4.19
CA TYR A 84 16.83 11.80 3.88
C TYR A 84 17.14 11.55 2.40
N GLU A 85 18.21 10.84 2.10
CA GLU A 85 18.65 10.57 0.72
C GLU A 85 17.58 9.87 -0.13
N GLY A 86 16.79 8.99 0.48
CA GLY A 86 15.69 8.30 -0.18
C GLY A 86 14.42 9.12 -0.37
N SER A 87 14.38 10.38 0.07
CA SER A 87 13.25 11.28 -0.17
C SER A 87 13.06 11.57 -1.66
N PHE A 88 11.81 11.74 -2.09
CA PHE A 88 11.50 12.09 -3.49
C PHE A 88 11.99 13.48 -3.90
N VAL A 89 12.40 14.34 -2.97
CA VAL A 89 13.15 15.56 -3.26
C VAL A 89 14.52 15.23 -3.87
N ASN A 90 15.16 14.16 -3.37
CA ASN A 90 16.53 13.80 -3.70
C ASN A 90 16.62 12.71 -4.77
N THR A 91 15.53 12.02 -5.09
CA THR A 91 15.49 10.94 -6.08
C THR A 91 15.01 11.42 -7.44
N MET A 92 15.21 10.58 -8.47
CA MET A 92 14.74 10.84 -9.84
C MET A 92 13.29 10.36 -10.09
N GLU A 93 12.55 10.06 -9.04
CA GLU A 93 11.18 9.54 -9.09
C GLU A 93 10.16 10.67 -9.14
N TRP A 94 10.23 11.50 -10.15
CA TRP A 94 9.45 12.73 -10.29
C TRP A 94 7.94 12.51 -10.48
N GLU A 95 7.52 11.28 -10.72
CA GLU A 95 6.12 10.87 -10.80
C GLU A 95 5.47 10.64 -9.43
N MET A 96 6.25 10.54 -8.37
CA MET A 96 5.80 10.18 -7.04
C MET A 96 5.09 11.30 -6.26
N PRO A 97 5.45 12.57 -6.38
CA PRO A 97 4.68 13.65 -5.77
C PRO A 97 3.31 13.79 -6.44
N PHE A 98 2.27 13.23 -5.80
CA PHE A 98 0.89 13.34 -6.30
C PHE A 98 0.24 14.63 -5.85
N PHE A 99 -0.57 15.23 -6.74
CA PHE A 99 -1.25 16.48 -6.48
C PHE A 99 -2.05 16.40 -5.16
N ASN A 100 -1.78 17.32 -4.26
CA ASN A 100 -2.47 17.53 -2.98
C ASN A 100 -2.53 16.32 -2.02
N MET A 101 -1.79 15.25 -2.30
CA MET A 101 -1.87 14.04 -1.47
C MET A 101 -1.32 14.27 -0.07
N GLY A 102 -0.14 14.85 0.06
CA GLY A 102 0.50 15.11 1.37
C GLY A 102 -0.30 16.07 2.27
N ASN A 103 -1.24 16.84 1.71
CA ASN A 103 -2.16 17.70 2.45
C ASN A 103 -3.51 17.02 2.76
N THR A 104 -3.72 15.82 2.23
CA THR A 104 -5.01 15.10 2.35
C THR A 104 -4.86 13.82 3.16
N PHE A 105 -3.85 13.02 2.88
CA PHE A 105 -3.62 11.71 3.48
C PHE A 105 -2.14 11.44 3.73
N ASN A 106 -1.82 10.86 4.87
CA ASN A 106 -0.61 10.07 5.02
C ASN A 106 -0.95 8.57 4.86
N TYR A 107 0.00 7.66 5.02
CA TYR A 107 -0.25 6.23 4.78
C TYR A 107 -1.19 5.60 5.81
N ALA A 108 -1.16 6.06 7.06
CA ALA A 108 -2.12 5.61 8.06
C ALA A 108 -3.56 5.93 7.61
N GLU A 109 -3.83 7.18 7.23
CA GLU A 109 -5.18 7.60 6.81
C GLU A 109 -5.64 6.88 5.53
N MET A 110 -4.73 6.56 4.60
CA MET A 110 -5.08 5.75 3.43
C MET A 110 -5.50 4.32 3.83
N SER A 111 -4.86 3.73 4.84
CA SER A 111 -5.25 2.41 5.33
C SER A 111 -6.64 2.42 5.98
N TYR A 112 -7.09 3.56 6.54
CA TYR A 112 -8.46 3.70 7.06
C TYR A 112 -9.51 3.59 5.96
N LEU A 113 -9.17 3.91 4.71
CA LEU A 113 -10.05 3.69 3.56
C LEU A 113 -10.14 2.20 3.15
N ILE A 114 -9.18 1.39 3.59
CA ILE A 114 -9.22 -0.07 3.42
C ILE A 114 -10.09 -0.74 4.49
N PHE A 115 -10.12 -0.15 5.70
CA PHE A 115 -10.90 -0.66 6.84
C PHE A 115 -12.38 -0.95 6.43
N PRO A 116 -13.05 -1.99 6.96
CA PRO A 116 -12.58 -2.95 8.00
C PRO A 116 -11.87 -4.20 7.43
N ARG A 117 -11.51 -4.17 6.16
CA ARG A 117 -10.82 -5.26 5.47
C ARG A 117 -9.41 -5.46 6.05
N PRO A 118 -8.89 -6.70 6.10
CA PRO A 118 -7.54 -6.96 6.58
C PRO A 118 -6.48 -6.19 5.79
N PHE A 119 -5.54 -5.60 6.52
CA PHE A 119 -4.42 -4.84 5.98
C PHE A 119 -3.12 -5.23 6.68
N MET A 120 -2.08 -5.52 5.91
CA MET A 120 -0.77 -5.90 6.43
C MET A 120 0.35 -5.09 5.81
N VAL A 121 1.37 -4.83 6.62
CA VAL A 121 2.65 -4.26 6.18
C VAL A 121 3.75 -5.31 6.26
N GLU A 122 4.58 -5.43 5.23
CA GLU A 122 5.77 -6.26 5.23
C GLU A 122 6.98 -5.41 4.87
N ARG A 123 8.08 -5.51 5.66
CA ARG A 123 9.32 -4.79 5.35
C ARG A 123 10.56 -5.46 5.89
N GLY A 124 11.68 -5.32 5.17
CA GLY A 124 13.00 -5.66 5.67
C GLY A 124 13.58 -4.56 6.59
N HIS A 125 14.31 -4.95 7.63
CA HIS A 125 14.98 -3.99 8.54
C HIS A 125 15.96 -3.07 7.82
N HIS A 126 16.56 -3.56 6.74
CA HIS A 126 17.57 -2.85 5.94
C HIS A 126 16.99 -2.25 4.65
N ASP A 127 15.65 -2.15 4.58
CA ASP A 127 14.98 -1.48 3.46
C ASP A 127 15.15 0.05 3.60
N LEU A 128 15.81 0.64 2.60
CA LEU A 128 16.12 2.07 2.57
C LEU A 128 15.04 2.92 1.89
N VAL A 129 13.90 2.32 1.53
CA VAL A 129 12.80 3.10 0.92
C VAL A 129 12.21 4.08 1.91
N GLN A 130 12.06 3.68 3.18
CA GLN A 130 11.67 4.58 4.27
C GLN A 130 12.39 4.21 5.58
N PRO A 131 12.73 5.19 6.42
CA PRO A 131 13.29 4.94 7.75
C PRO A 131 12.37 4.09 8.62
N PRO A 132 12.90 3.18 9.45
CA PRO A 132 12.09 2.33 10.34
C PRO A 132 11.16 3.11 11.27
N GLU A 133 11.62 4.25 11.77
CA GLU A 133 10.84 5.12 12.66
C GLU A 133 9.61 5.71 11.98
N TRP A 134 9.70 6.05 10.69
CA TRP A 134 8.54 6.53 9.92
C TRP A 134 7.51 5.43 9.71
N VAL A 135 7.98 4.23 9.43
CA VAL A 135 7.11 3.05 9.27
C VAL A 135 6.40 2.71 10.56
N ASN A 136 7.15 2.65 11.67
CA ASN A 136 6.59 2.27 12.97
C ASN A 136 5.62 3.34 13.49
N TYR A 137 5.90 4.61 13.26
CA TYR A 137 5.02 5.70 13.65
C TYR A 137 3.67 5.63 12.91
N GLU A 138 3.71 5.51 11.60
CA GLU A 138 2.48 5.41 10.80
C GLU A 138 1.73 4.12 11.07
N TYR A 139 2.43 2.98 11.21
CA TYR A 139 1.76 1.72 11.54
C TYR A 139 1.15 1.70 12.94
N GLY A 140 1.75 2.39 13.90
CA GLY A 140 1.17 2.58 15.24
C GLY A 140 -0.23 3.20 15.18
N LYS A 141 -0.45 4.18 14.29
CA LYS A 141 -1.78 4.79 14.05
C LYS A 141 -2.76 3.78 13.44
N VAL A 142 -2.31 2.97 12.47
CA VAL A 142 -3.14 1.93 11.84
C VAL A 142 -3.61 0.95 12.89
N ARG A 143 -2.68 0.42 13.69
CA ARG A 143 -2.98 -0.53 14.76
C ARG A 143 -3.98 0.05 15.75
N TYR A 144 -3.72 1.26 16.22
CA TYR A 144 -4.62 1.96 17.14
C TYR A 144 -6.04 2.09 16.56
N PHE A 145 -6.15 2.47 15.28
CA PHE A 145 -7.44 2.62 14.62
C PHE A 145 -8.22 1.29 14.58
N TYR A 146 -7.58 0.20 14.14
CA TYR A 146 -8.23 -1.11 14.13
C TYR A 146 -8.63 -1.59 15.53
N ASP A 147 -7.79 -1.31 16.55
CA ASP A 147 -8.07 -1.65 17.96
C ASP A 147 -9.33 -0.95 18.48
N GLN A 148 -9.59 0.29 18.11
CA GLN A 148 -10.78 1.04 18.52
C GLN A 148 -12.09 0.36 18.09
N PHE A 149 -12.06 -0.45 17.05
CA PHE A 149 -13.22 -1.19 16.54
C PHE A 149 -13.20 -2.68 16.90
N GLY A 150 -12.28 -3.10 17.78
CA GLY A 150 -12.14 -4.52 18.18
C GLY A 150 -11.65 -5.43 17.05
N LEU A 151 -10.94 -4.88 16.06
CA LEU A 151 -10.43 -5.58 14.87
C LEU A 151 -8.90 -5.65 14.83
N SER A 152 -8.23 -5.67 15.99
CA SER A 152 -6.76 -5.73 16.12
C SER A 152 -6.14 -6.83 15.27
N GLU A 153 -6.82 -7.94 15.13
CA GLU A 153 -6.36 -9.11 14.37
C GLU A 153 -6.46 -8.94 12.85
N HIS A 154 -7.11 -7.86 12.36
CA HIS A 154 -7.20 -7.52 10.95
C HIS A 154 -6.02 -6.71 10.45
N THR A 155 -5.08 -6.33 11.33
CA THR A 155 -3.84 -5.68 10.89
C THR A 155 -2.61 -6.33 11.52
N GLU A 156 -1.54 -6.44 10.73
CA GLU A 156 -0.25 -7.02 11.15
C GLU A 156 0.89 -6.27 10.45
N ILE A 157 2.04 -6.17 11.11
CA ILE A 157 3.30 -5.79 10.48
C ILE A 157 4.31 -6.90 10.65
N GLU A 158 4.92 -7.35 9.56
CA GLU A 158 6.10 -8.21 9.58
C GLU A 158 7.34 -7.38 9.31
N GLN A 159 8.27 -7.39 10.26
CA GLN A 159 9.60 -6.85 10.07
C GLN A 159 10.60 -8.00 10.10
N PHE A 160 11.44 -8.11 9.07
CA PHE A 160 12.37 -9.22 8.93
C PHE A 160 13.80 -8.75 8.65
N ASN A 161 14.76 -9.60 8.95
CA ASN A 161 16.16 -9.33 8.64
C ASN A 161 16.39 -9.49 7.13
N GLY A 162 16.28 -8.39 6.39
CA GLY A 162 16.42 -8.33 4.94
C GLY A 162 16.34 -6.90 4.42
N GLY A 163 16.56 -6.73 3.13
CA GLY A 163 16.47 -5.46 2.41
C GLY A 163 15.12 -5.27 1.75
N HIS A 164 15.13 -4.56 0.61
CA HIS A 164 13.95 -4.26 -0.20
C HIS A 164 13.47 -5.51 -0.98
N SER A 165 12.75 -6.38 -0.32
CA SER A 165 12.29 -7.66 -0.88
C SER A 165 11.00 -8.14 -0.22
N MET A 166 10.34 -9.10 -0.86
CA MET A 166 9.29 -9.91 -0.26
C MET A 166 9.89 -11.06 0.53
N ARG A 167 9.41 -11.32 1.76
CA ARG A 167 9.73 -12.52 2.51
C ARG A 167 8.65 -13.58 2.39
N GLY A 168 7.40 -13.16 2.54
CA GLY A 168 6.23 -14.02 2.37
C GLY A 168 5.87 -14.86 3.61
N GLU A 169 6.72 -14.96 4.63
CA GLU A 169 6.48 -15.87 5.77
C GLU A 169 5.25 -15.44 6.58
N GLY A 170 5.26 -14.24 7.14
CA GLY A 170 4.10 -13.66 7.82
C GLY A 170 2.97 -13.37 6.86
N THR A 171 3.29 -12.91 5.66
CA THR A 171 2.33 -12.61 4.60
C THR A 171 1.48 -13.81 4.24
N PHE A 172 2.07 -15.00 3.98
CA PHE A 172 1.29 -16.19 3.66
C PHE A 172 0.49 -16.71 4.86
N ARG A 173 0.99 -16.53 6.11
CA ARG A 173 0.21 -16.82 7.32
C ARG A 173 -1.02 -15.92 7.39
N PHE A 174 -0.85 -14.62 7.16
CA PHE A 174 -1.93 -13.62 7.15
C PHE A 174 -2.96 -13.91 6.04
N LEU A 175 -2.51 -14.24 4.84
CA LEU A 175 -3.37 -14.64 3.72
C LEU A 175 -4.19 -15.88 4.06
N ARG A 176 -3.55 -16.95 4.59
CA ARG A 176 -4.27 -18.17 4.98
C ARG A 176 -5.35 -17.90 5.99
N LYS A 177 -5.05 -17.10 7.02
CA LYS A 177 -6.00 -16.72 8.06
C LYS A 177 -7.22 -16.02 7.47
N HIS A 178 -7.02 -14.96 6.73
CA HIS A 178 -8.10 -14.08 6.30
C HIS A 178 -8.83 -14.54 5.03
N LEU A 179 -8.17 -15.25 4.14
CA LEU A 179 -8.79 -15.86 2.98
C LEU A 179 -9.36 -17.26 3.28
N ARG A 180 -9.14 -17.79 4.48
CA ARG A 180 -9.50 -19.18 4.84
C ARG A 180 -8.94 -20.18 3.82
N TRP A 181 -7.74 -19.90 3.36
CA TRP A 181 -7.03 -20.74 2.41
C TRP A 181 -6.36 -21.90 3.13
N LYS A 182 -6.73 -23.14 2.74
CA LYS A 182 -6.19 -24.38 3.30
C LYS A 182 -4.86 -24.76 2.65
#